data_72337f8857b331ac1a25881070bf77dd
#
_entry.id   72337f8857b331ac1a25881070bf77dd
#
_cell.length_a   1.000
_cell.length_b   1.000
_cell.length_c   1.000
_cell.angle_alpha   90.00
_cell.angle_beta   90.00
_cell.angle_gamma   90.00
#
_symmetry.space_group_name_H-M   'P 1'
#
loop_
_entity.id
_entity.type
_entity.pdbx_description
1 polymer ?
#
loop_
_entity_poly.entity_id
_entity_poly.type
_entity_poly.pdbx_seq_one_letter_code
_entity_poly.pdbx_strand_id
1 'polypeptide(L)' 'MWRKVQKELEKQNMTIYRLTKLTGVSSSVMYEFKRGKIKKPSFELMEKIADALNVSMDVFRKDDE' A
#
# COMPACT_ATOMS: atom_id res chain seq x y z
N MET A 1 -3.55 -0.10 -8.73
CA MET A 1 -3.22 0.61 -7.48
C MET A 1 -2.11 -0.08 -6.68
N TRP A 2 -2.19 -1.39 -6.54
CA TRP A 2 -1.12 -2.09 -5.79
C TRP A 2 0.26 -1.89 -6.40
N ARG A 3 0.33 -1.77 -7.70
CA ARG A 3 1.62 -1.60 -8.36
C ARG A 3 2.42 -0.44 -7.77
N LYS A 4 1.75 0.65 -7.46
CA LYS A 4 2.43 1.81 -6.88
C LYS A 4 2.94 1.52 -5.48
N VAL A 5 2.16 0.78 -4.71
CA VAL A 5 2.60 0.36 -3.38
C VAL A 5 3.82 -0.56 -3.52
N GLN A 6 3.76 -1.49 -4.47
CA GLN A 6 4.87 -2.42 -4.68
C GLN A 6 6.15 -1.68 -5.03
N LYS A 7 6.05 -0.64 -5.86
CA LYS A 7 7.22 0.14 -6.21
C LYS A 7 7.85 0.80 -4.98
N GLU A 8 7.01 1.32 -4.10
CA GLU A 8 7.54 1.95 -2.89
C GLU A 8 8.18 0.93 -1.97
N LEU A 9 7.58 -0.24 -1.87
CA LEU A 9 8.17 -1.30 -1.06
C LEU A 9 9.56 -1.66 -1.58
N GLU A 10 9.69 -1.77 -2.89
CA GLU A 10 10.97 -2.12 -3.49
C GLU A 10 12.00 -1.02 -3.28
N LYS A 11 11.58 0.23 -3.43
CA LYS A 11 12.48 1.35 -3.20
C LYS A 11 13.02 1.35 -1.79
N GLN A 12 12.19 0.98 -0.82
CA GLN A 12 12.57 1.03 0.58
C GLN A 12 13.07 -0.31 1.10
N ASN A 13 13.13 -1.31 0.21
CA ASN A 13 13.58 -2.63 0.60
C ASN A 13 12.73 -3.18 1.74
N MET A 14 11.42 -2.98 1.62
CA MET A 14 10.46 -3.35 2.66
C MET A 14 9.59 -4.50 2.19
N THR A 15 9.32 -5.44 3.09
CA THR A 15 8.47 -6.58 2.78
C THR A 15 7.01 -6.25 3.06
N ILE A 16 6.12 -7.05 2.47
CA ILE A 16 4.69 -6.91 2.76
C ILE A 16 4.43 -7.19 4.24
N TYR A 17 5.14 -8.16 4.80
CA TYR A 17 5.00 -8.48 6.21
C TYR A 17 5.28 -7.24 7.07
N ARG A 18 6.35 -6.54 6.77
CA ARG A 18 6.70 -5.33 7.51
C ARG A 18 5.61 -4.28 7.35
N LEU A 19 5.09 -4.15 6.14
CA LEU A 19 4.04 -3.18 5.87
C LEU A 19 2.80 -3.47 6.71
N THR A 20 2.40 -4.75 6.82
CA THR A 20 1.26 -5.10 7.65
C THR A 20 1.50 -4.73 9.10
N LYS A 21 2.73 -4.94 9.58
CA LYS A 21 3.04 -4.59 10.96
C LYS A 21 2.96 -3.09 11.20
N LEU A 22 3.47 -2.32 10.26
CA LEU A 22 3.49 -0.87 10.42
C LEU A 22 2.10 -0.25 10.31
N THR A 23 1.26 -0.83 9.44
CA THR A 23 -0.08 -0.27 9.24
C THR A 23 -1.09 -0.76 10.26
N GLY A 24 -0.84 -1.92 10.84
CA GLY A 24 -1.83 -2.55 11.70
C GLY A 24 -2.96 -3.21 10.92
N VAL A 25 -2.89 -3.20 9.60
CA VAL A 25 -3.88 -3.83 8.75
C VAL A 25 -3.57 -5.32 8.68
N SER A 26 -4.63 -6.16 8.68
CA SER A 26 -4.40 -7.60 8.67
C SER A 26 -3.72 -8.03 7.39
N SER A 27 -2.96 -9.12 7.48
CA SER A 27 -2.27 -9.62 6.31
C SER A 27 -3.25 -10.11 5.26
N SER A 28 -4.42 -10.62 5.68
CA SER A 28 -5.44 -11.04 4.73
C SER A 28 -5.87 -9.89 3.83
N VAL A 29 -6.14 -8.74 4.43
CA VAL A 29 -6.57 -7.57 3.66
C VAL A 29 -5.44 -7.13 2.75
N MET A 30 -4.23 -7.11 3.25
CA MET A 30 -3.09 -6.65 2.46
C MET A 30 -2.87 -7.56 1.25
N TYR A 31 -2.99 -8.87 1.42
CA TYR A 31 -2.81 -9.78 0.30
C TYR A 31 -3.97 -9.75 -0.68
N GLU A 32 -5.19 -9.47 -0.19
CA GLU A 32 -6.31 -9.28 -1.10
C GLU A 32 -6.10 -8.04 -1.97
N PHE A 33 -5.54 -7.00 -1.37
CA PHE A 33 -5.20 -5.81 -2.13
C PHE A 33 -4.16 -6.16 -3.18
N LYS A 34 -3.13 -6.89 -2.79
CA LYS A 34 -2.07 -7.28 -3.72
C LYS A 34 -2.63 -8.09 -4.89
N ARG A 35 -3.57 -8.98 -4.62
CA ARG A 35 -4.12 -9.85 -5.65
C ARG A 35 -5.16 -9.17 -6.51
N GLY A 36 -5.47 -7.92 -6.25
CA GLY A 36 -6.42 -7.18 -7.06
C GLY A 36 -7.86 -7.38 -6.67
N LYS A 37 -8.12 -7.99 -5.53
CA LYS A 37 -9.50 -8.18 -5.07
C LYS A 37 -10.11 -6.90 -4.53
N ILE A 38 -9.28 -5.97 -4.11
CA ILE A 38 -9.75 -4.67 -3.64
C ILE A 38 -9.49 -3.69 -4.77
N LYS A 39 -10.53 -3.36 -5.50
CA LYS A 39 -10.40 -2.49 -6.67
C LYS A 39 -10.27 -1.05 -6.29
N LYS A 40 -11.01 -0.64 -5.27
CA LYS A 40 -10.99 0.74 -4.82
C LYS A 40 -10.71 0.75 -3.32
N PRO A 41 -9.44 0.75 -2.95
CA PRO A 41 -9.10 0.79 -1.54
C PRO A 41 -9.63 2.07 -0.90
N SER A 42 -10.02 1.97 0.35
CA SER A 42 -10.56 3.12 1.06
C SER A 42 -9.47 4.15 1.27
N PHE A 43 -9.91 5.39 1.46
CA PHE A 43 -8.99 6.47 1.77
C PHE A 43 -8.19 6.13 3.03
N GLU A 44 -8.88 5.58 4.02
CA GLU A 44 -8.24 5.25 5.28
C GLU A 44 -7.14 4.21 5.10
N LEU A 45 -7.41 3.18 4.29
CA LEU A 45 -6.39 2.17 4.01
C LEU A 45 -5.18 2.79 3.34
N MET A 46 -5.41 3.63 2.34
CA MET A 46 -4.30 4.25 1.63
C MET A 46 -3.53 5.21 2.52
N GLU A 47 -4.21 5.88 3.41
CA GLU A 47 -3.54 6.78 4.35
C GLU A 47 -2.61 6.00 5.27
N LYS A 48 -3.08 4.86 5.77
CA LYS A 48 -2.24 4.04 6.63
C LYS A 48 -1.01 3.52 5.89
N ILE A 49 -1.20 3.14 4.63
CA ILE A 49 -0.08 2.65 3.83
C ILE A 49 0.91 3.78 3.57
N ALA A 50 0.42 4.95 3.21
CA ALA A 50 1.31 6.09 2.96
C ALA A 50 2.10 6.45 4.21
N ASP A 51 1.43 6.45 5.35
CA ASP A 51 2.11 6.75 6.62
C ASP A 51 3.21 5.72 6.90
N ALA A 52 2.88 4.46 6.69
CA ALA A 52 3.85 3.39 6.97
C ALA A 52 5.06 3.49 6.06
N LEU A 53 4.84 3.93 4.82
CA LEU A 53 5.92 4.09 3.85
C LEU A 53 6.58 5.46 3.92
N ASN A 54 6.03 6.32 4.75
CA ASN A 54 6.55 7.67 4.93
C ASN A 54 6.56 8.46 3.63
N VAL A 55 5.48 8.34 2.87
CA VAL A 55 5.33 9.08 1.63
C VAL A 55 3.99 9.80 1.62
N SER A 56 3.88 10.79 0.75
CA SER A 56 2.61 11.48 0.58
C SER A 56 1.62 10.59 -0.12
N MET A 57 0.34 10.75 0.19
CA MET A 57 -0.70 10.03 -0.51
C MET A 57 -0.73 10.36 -1.99
N ASP A 58 -0.17 11.49 -2.37
CA ASP A 58 -0.11 11.85 -3.77
C ASP A 58 0.63 10.83 -4.61
N VAL A 59 1.54 10.09 -3.99
CA VAL A 59 2.27 9.04 -4.69
C VAL A 59 1.29 8.03 -5.30
N PHE A 60 0.16 7.80 -4.64
CA PHE A 60 -0.80 6.80 -5.07
C PHE A 60 -1.95 7.36 -5.88
N ARG A 61 -2.02 8.66 -6.02
CA ARG A 61 -3.15 9.30 -6.70
C ARG A 61 -2.92 9.45 -8.18
N LYS A 62 -1.71 9.38 -8.62
CA LYS A 62 -1.39 9.57 -10.01
C LYS A 62 -1.74 8.35 -10.82
N ASP A 63 -2.42 8.56 -11.91
CA ASP A 63 -2.84 7.48 -12.78
C ASP A 63 -2.24 7.57 -14.13
N ASP A 64 -1.19 8.26 -14.25
CA ASP A 64 -0.67 8.58 -15.56
C ASP A 64 0.34 7.60 -16.09
N GLU A 65 0.51 6.47 -15.43
CA GLU A 65 1.42 5.49 -16.00
C GLU A 65 0.82 4.53 -16.96
#